data_2a09ab773ff294ab399595b9141ebf03
#
_entry.id   2a09ab773ff294ab399595b9141ebf03
#
_cell.length_a   1.000
_cell.length_b   1.000
_cell.length_c   1.000
_cell.angle_alpha   90.00
_cell.angle_beta   90.00
_cell.angle_gamma   90.00
#
_symmetry.space_group_name_H-M   'P 1'
#
loop_
_entity.id
_entity.type
_entity.pdbx_description
1 polymer ?
#
loop_
_entity_poly.entity_id
_entity_poly.type
_entity_poly.pdbx_seq_one_letter_code
_entity_poly.pdbx_strand_id
1 'polypeptide(L)'
;MSFGRRNPIGAALLAALALAACAPRLSEPPQLPYQKVSALVHFPDFYPGLGTLYVQPTTLPYGPFRGYDRNGELVNTIYMVPLHDLDRHASIRNIQGTPLPVDHVEIYFNSGHPGVEMPHYHIVLWHVSAERQKTLQ
;
A
#
# COMPACT_ATOMS: atom_id res chain seq x y z
N MET A 1 -22.83 38.22 66.37
CA MET A 1 -23.30 38.19 64.99
C MET A 1 -22.10 38.16 64.10
N SER A 2 -21.78 37.00 63.54
CA SER A 2 -20.67 36.86 62.59
C SER A 2 -21.09 35.90 61.45
N PHE A 3 -21.25 36.46 60.28
CA PHE A 3 -21.67 35.73 59.08
C PHE A 3 -20.41 35.09 58.38
N GLY A 4 -20.34 33.79 58.47
CA GLY A 4 -19.35 33.00 57.73
C GLY A 4 -19.73 32.88 56.27
N ARG A 5 -18.91 33.42 55.36
CA ARG A 5 -18.98 33.23 53.92
C ARG A 5 -18.37 31.88 53.57
N ARG A 6 -19.21 30.98 53.04
CA ARG A 6 -18.76 29.75 52.40
C ARG A 6 -18.43 30.04 50.92
N ASN A 7 -17.15 29.84 50.53
CA ASN A 7 -16.76 29.83 49.13
C ASN A 7 -17.06 28.45 48.54
N PRO A 8 -17.73 28.34 47.38
CA PRO A 8 -17.79 27.10 46.67
C PRO A 8 -16.52 26.98 45.78
N ILE A 9 -15.73 25.94 46.05
CA ILE A 9 -14.62 25.53 45.21
C ILE A 9 -15.22 24.88 43.96
N GLY A 10 -15.19 25.59 42.84
CA GLY A 10 -15.60 25.06 41.57
C GLY A 10 -14.53 24.09 41.07
N ALA A 11 -14.89 22.80 40.99
CA ALA A 11 -14.09 21.80 40.35
C ALA A 11 -14.20 21.97 38.80
N ALA A 12 -13.18 22.48 38.19
CA ALA A 12 -13.09 22.51 36.74
C ALA A 12 -12.68 21.12 36.24
N LEU A 13 -13.63 20.37 35.63
CA LEU A 13 -13.35 19.15 34.89
C LEU A 13 -12.69 19.55 33.58
N LEU A 14 -11.39 19.31 33.44
CA LEU A 14 -10.70 19.33 32.17
C LEU A 14 -11.06 18.04 31.43
N ALA A 15 -11.96 18.14 30.47
CA ALA A 15 -12.24 17.08 29.50
C ALA A 15 -11.09 17.08 28.45
N ALA A 16 -10.15 16.16 28.61
CA ALA A 16 -9.14 15.91 27.57
C ALA A 16 -9.84 15.23 26.38
N LEU A 17 -10.10 15.98 25.30
CA LEU A 17 -10.47 15.41 24.01
C LEU A 17 -9.23 14.71 23.43
N ALA A 18 -9.20 13.38 23.50
CA ALA A 18 -8.28 12.58 22.73
C ALA A 18 -8.73 12.64 21.26
N LEU A 19 -8.07 13.49 20.46
CA LEU A 19 -8.15 13.38 18.99
C LEU A 19 -7.42 12.11 18.59
N ALA A 20 -8.18 11.01 18.43
CA ALA A 20 -7.69 9.86 17.70
C ALA A 20 -7.48 10.30 16.25
N ALA A 21 -6.22 10.55 15.87
CA ALA A 21 -5.86 10.79 14.50
C ALA A 21 -6.16 9.50 13.71
N CYS A 22 -7.32 9.48 13.03
CA CYS A 22 -7.61 8.47 12.02
C CYS A 22 -6.62 8.68 10.87
N ALA A 23 -5.50 7.93 10.87
CA ALA A 23 -4.70 7.80 9.68
C ALA A 23 -5.59 7.22 8.57
N PRO A 24 -5.60 7.80 7.36
CA PRO A 24 -6.41 7.28 6.26
C PRO A 24 -5.94 5.86 5.94
N ARG A 25 -6.79 4.88 6.25
CA ARG A 25 -6.61 3.51 5.80
C ARG A 25 -7.26 3.39 4.44
N LEU A 26 -6.48 3.10 3.41
CA LEU A 26 -7.03 2.71 2.13
C LEU A 26 -7.47 1.24 2.25
N SER A 27 -8.66 1.01 2.76
CA SER A 27 -9.20 -0.30 3.09
C SER A 27 -10.19 -0.84 2.05
N GLU A 28 -10.26 -0.22 0.86
CA GLU A 28 -11.10 -0.73 -0.22
C GLU A 28 -10.25 -1.06 -1.45
N PRO A 29 -10.57 -2.17 -2.15
CA PRO A 29 -9.96 -2.45 -3.44
C PRO A 29 -10.12 -1.24 -4.37
N PRO A 30 -9.11 -0.86 -5.15
CA PRO A 30 -9.22 0.29 -6.03
C PRO A 30 -10.33 0.04 -7.05
N GLN A 31 -11.17 1.05 -7.24
CA GLN A 31 -12.18 1.04 -8.30
C GLN A 31 -11.53 1.35 -9.65
N LEU A 32 -12.33 1.25 -10.74
CA LEU A 32 -11.86 1.61 -12.08
C LEU A 32 -11.03 2.91 -12.06
N PRO A 33 -9.91 2.97 -12.80
CA PRO A 33 -9.49 2.06 -13.88
C PRO A 33 -8.64 0.84 -13.44
N TYR A 34 -8.52 0.56 -12.14
CA TYR A 34 -7.78 -0.61 -11.64
C TYR A 34 -8.58 -1.89 -11.87
N GLN A 35 -7.88 -2.94 -12.28
CA GLN A 35 -8.44 -4.28 -12.47
C GLN A 35 -7.61 -5.30 -11.70
N LYS A 36 -8.27 -6.34 -11.19
CA LYS A 36 -7.59 -7.45 -10.54
C LYS A 36 -6.69 -8.16 -11.55
N VAL A 37 -5.45 -8.44 -11.20
CA VAL A 37 -4.48 -9.09 -12.10
C VAL A 37 -4.98 -10.47 -12.54
N SER A 38 -5.63 -11.23 -11.66
CA SER A 38 -6.22 -12.54 -11.98
C SER A 38 -7.37 -12.47 -13.00
N ALA A 39 -7.97 -11.30 -13.23
CA ALA A 39 -8.95 -11.10 -14.30
C ALA A 39 -8.30 -10.79 -15.66
N LEU A 40 -7.04 -10.40 -15.68
CA LEU A 40 -6.31 -10.04 -16.90
C LEU A 40 -5.46 -11.21 -17.43
N VAL A 41 -4.89 -12.00 -16.54
CA VAL A 41 -3.97 -13.11 -16.86
C VAL A 41 -4.24 -14.30 -15.93
N HIS A 42 -3.75 -15.49 -16.32
CA HIS A 42 -3.85 -16.68 -15.49
C HIS A 42 -2.92 -16.55 -14.26
N PHE A 43 -3.48 -16.00 -13.19
CA PHE A 43 -2.77 -15.68 -11.94
C PHE A 43 -3.70 -15.94 -10.74
N PRO A 44 -3.19 -16.37 -9.58
CA PRO A 44 -4.02 -16.54 -8.38
C PRO A 44 -4.69 -15.25 -7.94
N ASP A 45 -5.93 -15.33 -7.42
CA ASP A 45 -6.65 -14.19 -6.85
C ASP A 45 -5.90 -13.56 -5.67
N PHE A 46 -5.26 -14.40 -4.88
CA PHE A 46 -4.40 -13.98 -3.77
C PHE A 46 -3.04 -14.65 -3.93
N TYR A 47 -1.99 -13.86 -4.02
CA TYR A 47 -0.63 -14.35 -4.11
C TYR A 47 0.03 -14.33 -2.72
N PRO A 48 0.39 -15.49 -2.16
CA PRO A 48 1.07 -15.55 -0.85
C PRO A 48 2.31 -14.67 -0.84
N GLY A 49 2.44 -13.83 0.18
CA GLY A 49 3.54 -12.89 0.32
C GLY A 49 3.35 -11.53 -0.38
N LEU A 50 2.36 -11.38 -1.27
CA LEU A 50 2.09 -10.10 -1.95
C LEU A 50 0.64 -9.62 -1.79
N GLY A 51 -0.33 -10.54 -1.63
CA GLY A 51 -1.75 -10.22 -1.52
C GLY A 51 -2.53 -10.32 -2.83
N THR A 52 -3.72 -9.74 -2.87
CA THR A 52 -4.53 -9.58 -4.08
C THR A 52 -4.03 -8.39 -4.87
N LEU A 53 -3.58 -8.63 -6.10
CA LEU A 53 -2.95 -7.61 -6.94
C LEU A 53 -3.95 -6.94 -7.88
N TYR A 54 -3.85 -5.62 -7.97
CA TYR A 54 -4.59 -4.75 -8.90
C TYR A 54 -3.63 -3.89 -9.70
N VAL A 55 -3.97 -3.64 -10.97
CA VAL A 55 -3.19 -2.77 -11.87
C VAL A 55 -4.12 -2.02 -12.82
N GLN A 56 -3.69 -0.85 -13.28
CA GLN A 56 -4.32 -0.22 -14.45
C GLN A 56 -3.73 -0.85 -15.72
N PRO A 57 -4.53 -1.48 -16.60
CA PRO A 57 -4.00 -2.17 -17.78
C PRO A 57 -3.16 -1.27 -18.70
N THR A 58 -3.46 0.02 -18.74
CA THR A 58 -2.74 1.01 -19.56
C THR A 58 -1.34 1.34 -19.06
N THR A 59 -0.99 0.92 -17.83
CA THR A 59 0.34 1.17 -17.24
C THR A 59 1.29 -0.03 -17.36
N LEU A 60 0.82 -1.13 -17.93
CA LEU A 60 1.63 -2.31 -18.13
C LEU A 60 2.80 -2.04 -19.09
N PRO A 61 3.98 -2.64 -18.88
CA PRO A 61 4.32 -3.59 -17.81
C PRO A 61 4.75 -2.94 -16.49
N TYR A 62 4.91 -1.63 -16.43
CA TYR A 62 5.59 -0.95 -15.33
C TYR A 62 4.77 -0.88 -14.03
N GLY A 63 3.45 -0.80 -14.09
CA GLY A 63 2.58 -0.56 -12.94
C GLY A 63 2.29 0.93 -12.68
N PRO A 64 1.89 1.33 -11.45
CA PRO A 64 1.98 0.54 -10.22
C PRO A 64 0.96 -0.59 -10.12
N PHE A 65 1.40 -1.71 -9.58
CA PHE A 65 0.52 -2.73 -9.04
C PHE A 65 0.28 -2.43 -7.57
N ARG A 66 -0.93 -2.71 -7.09
CA ARG A 66 -1.33 -2.51 -5.69
C ARG A 66 -1.71 -3.83 -5.07
N GLY A 67 -1.00 -4.23 -4.00
CA GLY A 67 -1.26 -5.47 -3.27
C GLY A 67 -2.07 -5.20 -2.01
N TYR A 68 -3.20 -5.93 -1.89
CA TYR A 68 -4.11 -5.83 -0.75
C TYR A 68 -4.12 -7.14 0.02
N ASP A 69 -4.10 -7.06 1.35
CA ASP A 69 -4.27 -8.24 2.19
C ASP A 69 -5.72 -8.75 2.17
N ARG A 70 -6.01 -9.83 2.94
CA ARG A 70 -7.36 -10.41 3.01
C ARG A 70 -8.39 -9.50 3.71
N ASN A 71 -7.94 -8.48 4.43
CA ASN A 71 -8.80 -7.46 5.05
C ASN A 71 -9.04 -6.26 4.13
N GLY A 72 -8.49 -6.26 2.91
CA GLY A 72 -8.59 -5.16 1.96
C GLY A 72 -7.67 -3.99 2.28
N GLU A 73 -6.64 -4.17 3.12
CA GLU A 73 -5.66 -3.14 3.43
C GLU A 73 -4.55 -3.14 2.36
N LEU A 74 -4.21 -1.97 1.82
CA LEU A 74 -3.09 -1.82 0.89
C LEU A 74 -1.77 -2.05 1.63
N VAL A 75 -1.07 -3.13 1.29
CA VAL A 75 0.16 -3.55 1.98
C VAL A 75 1.42 -3.30 1.18
N ASN A 76 1.31 -3.22 -0.14
CA ASN A 76 2.45 -2.90 -1.01
C ASN A 76 2.03 -2.20 -2.31
N THR A 77 3.02 -1.53 -2.92
CA THR A 77 2.95 -0.97 -4.27
C THR A 77 4.15 -1.52 -5.04
N ILE A 78 3.91 -2.11 -6.21
CA ILE A 78 4.95 -2.81 -6.98
C ILE A 78 5.12 -2.14 -8.33
N TYR A 79 6.38 -1.93 -8.72
CA TYR A 79 6.77 -1.55 -10.07
C TYR A 79 7.58 -2.67 -10.71
N MET A 80 7.40 -2.87 -12.01
CA MET A 80 8.21 -3.81 -12.78
C MET A 80 9.05 -3.04 -13.80
N VAL A 81 10.33 -3.35 -13.86
CA VAL A 81 11.26 -2.72 -14.80
C VAL A 81 11.85 -3.80 -15.70
N PRO A 82 11.44 -3.88 -16.97
CA PRO A 82 11.99 -4.84 -17.91
C PRO A 82 13.51 -4.68 -18.05
N LEU A 83 14.25 -5.80 -18.03
CA LEU A 83 15.70 -5.79 -18.13
C LEU A 83 16.17 -5.13 -19.42
N HIS A 84 15.49 -5.39 -20.54
CA HIS A 84 15.83 -4.78 -21.82
C HIS A 84 15.74 -3.25 -21.84
N ASP A 85 14.90 -2.65 -20.98
CA ASP A 85 14.83 -1.19 -20.87
C ASP A 85 16.04 -0.64 -20.12
N LEU A 86 16.53 -1.35 -19.11
CA LEU A 86 17.79 -1.01 -18.43
C LEU A 86 18.98 -1.13 -19.39
N ASP A 87 19.06 -2.22 -20.16
CA ASP A 87 20.13 -2.46 -21.13
C ASP A 87 20.18 -1.38 -22.22
N ARG A 88 19.04 -0.86 -22.64
CA ARG A 88 18.93 0.24 -23.60
C ARG A 88 19.06 1.63 -23.00
N HIS A 89 19.30 1.73 -21.68
CA HIS A 89 19.33 2.99 -20.93
C HIS A 89 18.05 3.82 -21.09
N ALA A 90 16.90 3.15 -21.16
CA ALA A 90 15.60 3.80 -21.31
C ALA A 90 15.27 4.68 -20.11
N SER A 91 14.65 5.82 -20.37
CA SER A 91 14.10 6.67 -19.30
C SER A 91 12.62 6.33 -19.09
N ILE A 92 12.29 5.79 -17.92
CA ILE A 92 10.91 5.50 -17.52
C ILE A 92 10.44 6.66 -16.64
N ARG A 93 9.44 7.40 -17.11
CA ARG A 93 9.02 8.65 -16.47
C ARG A 93 7.50 8.69 -16.26
N ASN A 94 7.04 9.56 -15.36
CA ASN A 94 5.61 9.84 -15.11
C ASN A 94 4.82 8.61 -14.68
N ILE A 95 5.47 7.65 -14.02
CA ILE A 95 4.78 6.54 -13.38
C ILE A 95 4.09 7.07 -12.12
N GLN A 96 2.85 6.67 -11.91
CA GLN A 96 2.10 7.05 -10.70
C GLN A 96 2.82 6.56 -9.45
N GLY A 97 2.93 7.41 -8.43
CA GLY A 97 3.52 7.07 -7.15
C GLY A 97 2.60 6.24 -6.26
N THR A 98 3.11 5.88 -5.08
CA THR A 98 2.32 5.22 -4.05
C THR A 98 1.51 6.22 -3.21
N PRO A 99 0.27 5.88 -2.79
CA PRO A 99 -0.56 6.78 -1.98
C PRO A 99 -0.24 6.75 -0.47
N LEU A 100 0.56 5.78 0.00
CA LEU A 100 0.86 5.58 1.42
C LEU A 100 2.35 5.74 1.72
N PRO A 101 2.71 6.03 2.99
CA PRO A 101 4.09 5.97 3.45
C PRO A 101 4.72 4.60 3.18
N VAL A 102 6.02 4.60 2.91
CA VAL A 102 6.81 3.39 2.66
C VAL A 102 7.60 3.06 3.92
N ASP A 103 7.43 1.83 4.42
CA ASP A 103 8.21 1.30 5.55
C ASP A 103 9.60 0.83 5.06
N HIS A 104 9.61 -0.02 4.03
CA HIS A 104 10.85 -0.52 3.41
C HIS A 104 10.66 -0.87 1.95
N VAL A 105 11.76 -1.13 1.25
CA VAL A 105 11.78 -1.45 -0.18
C VAL A 105 12.51 -2.76 -0.41
N GLU A 106 11.95 -3.61 -1.27
CA GLU A 106 12.62 -4.79 -1.80
C GLU A 106 12.80 -4.65 -3.31
N ILE A 107 13.96 -5.09 -3.81
CA ILE A 107 14.26 -5.12 -5.23
C ILE A 107 14.76 -6.52 -5.56
N TYR A 108 14.10 -7.22 -6.48
CA TYR A 108 14.51 -8.56 -6.87
C TYR A 108 14.25 -8.84 -8.34
N PHE A 109 15.08 -9.71 -8.91
CA PHE A 109 14.97 -10.16 -10.29
C PHE A 109 13.90 -11.23 -10.44
N ASN A 110 13.17 -11.17 -11.55
CA ASN A 110 12.24 -12.20 -11.99
C ASN A 110 12.53 -12.54 -13.47
N SER A 111 12.62 -13.83 -13.80
CA SER A 111 12.90 -14.29 -15.16
C SER A 111 11.70 -14.19 -16.11
N GLY A 112 10.53 -13.90 -15.58
CA GLY A 112 9.25 -13.81 -16.27
C GLY A 112 8.15 -14.61 -15.56
N HIS A 113 6.93 -14.11 -15.68
CA HIS A 113 5.72 -14.77 -15.15
C HIS A 113 4.52 -14.46 -16.07
N PRO A 114 3.36 -15.14 -15.91
CA PRO A 114 2.17 -14.85 -16.71
C PRO A 114 1.84 -13.36 -16.74
N GLY A 115 1.66 -12.81 -17.95
CA GLY A 115 1.38 -11.39 -18.19
C GLY A 115 2.62 -10.50 -18.36
N VAL A 116 3.79 -10.89 -17.86
CA VAL A 116 5.10 -10.26 -18.12
C VAL A 116 6.15 -11.35 -18.31
N GLU A 117 6.20 -11.93 -19.49
CA GLU A 117 7.03 -13.10 -19.78
C GLU A 117 8.52 -12.75 -20.01
N MET A 118 8.86 -11.48 -20.05
CA MET A 118 10.24 -11.01 -20.19
C MET A 118 10.94 -10.87 -18.83
N PRO A 119 12.28 -11.06 -18.78
CA PRO A 119 13.06 -10.80 -17.56
C PRO A 119 12.91 -9.35 -17.10
N HIS A 120 12.69 -9.16 -15.82
CA HIS A 120 12.46 -7.84 -15.21
C HIS A 120 12.84 -7.81 -13.73
N TYR A 121 12.98 -6.61 -13.19
CA TYR A 121 13.08 -6.39 -11.74
C TYR A 121 11.73 -5.97 -11.18
N HIS A 122 11.39 -6.52 -10.01
CA HIS A 122 10.35 -6.00 -9.15
C HIS A 122 10.97 -5.00 -8.17
N ILE A 123 10.32 -3.85 -8.02
CA ILE A 123 10.58 -2.86 -6.97
C ILE A 123 9.33 -2.81 -6.13
N VAL A 124 9.39 -3.36 -4.93
CA VAL A 124 8.24 -3.47 -4.01
C VAL A 124 8.40 -2.46 -2.90
N LEU A 125 7.50 -1.51 -2.84
CA LEU A 125 7.39 -0.51 -1.78
C LEU A 125 6.40 -1.04 -0.74
N TRP A 126 6.88 -1.46 0.42
CA TRP A 126 6.06 -1.98 1.50
C TRP A 126 5.47 -0.86 2.35
N HIS A 127 4.16 -0.96 2.66
CA HIS A 127 3.42 -0.04 3.52
C HIS A 127 3.21 -0.61 4.93
N VAL A 128 3.69 -1.81 5.16
CA VAL A 128 3.63 -2.55 6.42
C VAL A 128 5.03 -2.96 6.84
N SER A 129 5.22 -3.28 8.13
CA SER A 129 6.52 -3.73 8.64
C SER A 129 6.93 -5.09 8.05
N ALA A 130 8.24 -5.38 8.09
CA ALA A 130 8.79 -6.65 7.63
C ALA A 130 8.22 -7.86 8.41
N GLU A 131 7.84 -7.68 9.67
CA GLU A 131 7.19 -8.71 10.48
C GLU A 131 5.79 -8.99 9.95
N ARG A 132 4.99 -7.95 9.64
CA ARG A 132 3.66 -8.12 9.08
C ARG A 132 3.70 -8.69 7.66
N GLN A 133 4.67 -8.31 6.83
CA GLN A 133 4.87 -8.88 5.50
C GLN A 133 4.93 -10.41 5.55
N LYS A 134 5.64 -11.00 6.51
CA LYS A 134 5.77 -12.45 6.69
C LYS A 134 4.45 -13.17 6.98
N THR A 135 3.44 -12.44 7.40
CA THR A 135 2.11 -12.99 7.73
C THR A 135 1.11 -12.95 6.57
N LEU A 136 1.49 -12.46 5.40
CA LEU A 136 0.66 -12.40 4.20
C LEU A 136 0.58 -13.80 3.54
N GLN A 137 -0.43 -14.58 3.95
CA GLN A 137 -0.67 -15.96 3.52
C GLN A 137 -1.98 -16.05 2.75
#